data_8c66c37d35d44a52ea29455079c66fcd
#
_entry.id   8c66c37d35d44a52ea29455079c66fcd
#
_cell.length_a   1.000
_cell.length_b   1.000
_cell.length_c   1.000
_cell.angle_alpha   90.00
_cell.angle_beta   90.00
_cell.angle_gamma   90.00
#
_symmetry.space_group_name_H-M   'P 1'
#
loop_
_entity.id
_entity.type
_entity.pdbx_description
1 polymer ?
#
loop_
_entity_poly.entity_id
_entity_poly.type
_entity_poly.pdbx_seq_one_letter_code
_entity_poly.pdbx_strand_id
1 'polypeptide(L)'
;MCENIRNYNENELFHNFAYSICIGSAFDTQEVKSDANRSANAYIQFGNISIEAYEEIRNKVDSWLKKEYKSKSGKSLQVMKCIDFINSGEVEKVFSKYDPCKNKENWLDAEEYDKRCR
;
A
#
# COMPACT_ATOMS: atom_id res chain seq x y z
N MET A 1 -13.89 11.39 8.40
CA MET A 1 -12.60 11.05 7.81
C MET A 1 -11.52 10.97 8.87
N CYS A 2 -10.60 10.04 8.71
CA CYS A 2 -9.50 9.87 9.65
C CYS A 2 -8.51 11.03 9.55
N GLU A 3 -8.32 11.79 10.63
CA GLU A 3 -7.42 12.93 10.65
C GLU A 3 -5.95 12.52 10.48
N ASN A 4 -5.61 11.29 10.87
CA ASN A 4 -4.22 10.80 10.81
C ASN A 4 -3.66 10.74 9.39
N ILE A 5 -4.52 10.54 8.40
CA ILE A 5 -4.07 10.40 7.01
C ILE A 5 -3.36 11.67 6.51
N ARG A 6 -3.71 12.81 7.08
CA ARG A 6 -3.10 14.10 6.72
C ARG A 6 -1.65 14.23 7.22
N ASN A 7 -1.30 13.42 8.21
CA ASN A 7 0.02 13.45 8.83
C ASN A 7 0.98 12.40 8.28
N TYR A 8 0.50 11.51 7.42
CA TYR A 8 1.35 10.48 6.82
C TYR A 8 2.24 11.08 5.73
N ASN A 9 3.48 10.60 5.66
CA ASN A 9 4.35 10.94 4.55
C ASN A 9 4.05 10.02 3.34
N GLU A 10 4.70 10.29 2.20
CA GLU A 10 4.47 9.52 0.98
C GLU A 10 4.75 8.04 1.15
N ASN A 11 5.82 7.70 1.87
CA ASN A 11 6.19 6.31 2.11
C ASN A 11 5.11 5.59 2.93
N GLU A 12 4.62 6.23 4.00
CA GLU A 12 3.55 5.67 4.83
C GLU A 12 2.26 5.48 4.06
N LEU A 13 1.88 6.47 3.25
CA LEU A 13 0.68 6.37 2.41
C LEU A 13 0.78 5.18 1.46
N PHE A 14 1.95 5.02 0.84
CA PHE A 14 2.16 3.95 -0.13
C PHE A 14 2.13 2.57 0.53
N HIS A 15 2.79 2.42 1.68
CA HIS A 15 2.78 1.15 2.41
C HIS A 15 1.37 0.81 2.91
N ASN A 16 0.62 1.80 3.38
CA ASN A 16 -0.76 1.58 3.83
C ASN A 16 -1.67 1.20 2.67
N PHE A 17 -1.43 1.78 1.49
CA PHE A 17 -2.11 1.35 0.28
C PHE A 17 -1.84 -0.14 0.02
N ALA A 18 -0.57 -0.55 0.09
CA ALA A 18 -0.19 -1.94 -0.17
C ALA A 18 -0.85 -2.91 0.81
N TYR A 19 -0.92 -2.55 2.10
CA TYR A 19 -1.66 -3.32 3.10
C TYR A 19 -3.12 -3.48 2.71
N SER A 20 -3.76 -2.37 2.34
CA SER A 20 -5.18 -2.38 1.98
C SER A 20 -5.45 -3.29 0.80
N ILE A 21 -4.60 -3.21 -0.23
CA ILE A 21 -4.76 -4.07 -1.41
C ILE A 21 -4.56 -5.54 -1.06
N CYS A 22 -3.56 -5.85 -0.25
CA CYS A 22 -3.31 -7.24 0.14
C CYS A 22 -4.49 -7.81 0.93
N ILE A 23 -4.97 -7.09 1.93
CA ILE A 23 -6.10 -7.53 2.75
C ILE A 23 -7.35 -7.71 1.89
N GLY A 24 -7.67 -6.74 1.04
CA GLY A 24 -8.85 -6.80 0.18
C GLY A 24 -8.80 -7.93 -0.84
N SER A 25 -7.59 -8.31 -1.28
CA SER A 25 -7.41 -9.40 -2.25
C SER A 25 -7.36 -10.77 -1.57
N ALA A 26 -6.96 -10.81 -0.30
CA ALA A 26 -6.76 -12.05 0.43
C ALA A 26 -8.05 -12.68 0.94
N PHE A 27 -9.08 -11.88 1.18
CA PHE A 27 -10.34 -12.35 1.78
C PHE A 27 -11.52 -12.16 0.84
N ASP A 28 -12.42 -13.14 0.80
CA ASP A 28 -13.56 -13.13 -0.12
C ASP A 28 -14.81 -12.45 0.44
N THR A 29 -14.80 -12.03 1.70
CA THR A 29 -15.98 -11.36 2.26
C THR A 29 -16.16 -9.99 1.62
N GLN A 30 -17.40 -9.70 1.22
CA GLN A 30 -17.71 -8.45 0.55
C GLN A 30 -17.43 -7.23 1.43
N GLU A 31 -17.70 -7.36 2.74
CA GLU A 31 -17.43 -6.26 3.68
C GLU A 31 -15.95 -5.90 3.73
N VAL A 32 -15.09 -6.91 3.82
CA VAL A 32 -13.64 -6.68 3.87
C VAL A 32 -13.16 -6.07 2.56
N LYS A 33 -13.60 -6.61 1.43
CA LYS A 33 -13.20 -6.11 0.11
C LYS A 33 -13.62 -4.65 -0.08
N SER A 34 -14.85 -4.32 0.27
CA SER A 34 -15.37 -2.96 0.11
C SER A 34 -14.62 -1.97 1.01
N ASP A 35 -14.39 -2.34 2.26
CA ASP A 35 -13.65 -1.49 3.19
C ASP A 35 -12.21 -1.30 2.73
N ALA A 36 -11.54 -2.39 2.35
CA ALA A 36 -10.16 -2.34 1.87
C ALA A 36 -10.03 -1.46 0.62
N ASN A 37 -10.99 -1.54 -0.30
CA ASN A 37 -10.98 -0.71 -1.50
C ASN A 37 -11.17 0.78 -1.17
N ARG A 38 -12.07 1.09 -0.25
CA ARG A 38 -12.26 2.48 0.19
C ARG A 38 -11.00 3.00 0.87
N SER A 39 -10.37 2.18 1.70
CA SER A 39 -9.12 2.54 2.37
C SER A 39 -8.01 2.79 1.36
N ALA A 40 -7.83 1.88 0.41
CA ALA A 40 -6.83 2.03 -0.64
C ALA A 40 -7.04 3.33 -1.43
N ASN A 41 -8.28 3.63 -1.78
CA ASN A 41 -8.60 4.86 -2.52
C ASN A 41 -8.29 6.11 -1.71
N ALA A 42 -8.49 6.08 -0.40
CA ALA A 42 -8.14 7.21 0.46
C ALA A 42 -6.61 7.44 0.44
N TYR A 43 -5.82 6.38 0.51
CA TYR A 43 -4.36 6.52 0.46
C TYR A 43 -3.90 7.03 -0.89
N ILE A 44 -4.52 6.59 -1.99
CA ILE A 44 -4.23 7.12 -3.33
C ILE A 44 -4.55 8.60 -3.41
N GLN A 45 -5.70 9.00 -2.86
CA GLN A 45 -6.18 10.37 -2.94
C GLN A 45 -5.21 11.36 -2.31
N PHE A 46 -4.56 10.99 -1.21
CA PHE A 46 -3.63 11.86 -0.51
C PHE A 46 -2.18 11.68 -0.97
N GLY A 47 -1.89 10.67 -1.77
CA GLY A 47 -0.54 10.41 -2.27
C GLY A 47 -0.24 11.16 -3.56
N ASN A 48 1.03 11.31 -3.85
CA ASN A 48 1.51 12.00 -5.05
C ASN A 48 2.38 11.10 -5.93
N ILE A 49 2.39 9.81 -5.66
CA ILE A 49 3.18 8.85 -6.42
C ILE A 49 2.49 8.52 -7.75
N SER A 50 3.28 8.11 -8.73
CA SER A 50 2.80 7.74 -10.05
C SER A 50 1.81 6.56 -10.00
N ILE A 51 0.82 6.57 -10.89
CA ILE A 51 -0.18 5.50 -11.00
C ILE A 51 0.49 4.14 -11.24
N GLU A 52 1.57 4.12 -12.00
CA GLU A 52 2.30 2.90 -12.30
C GLU A 52 2.79 2.17 -11.05
N ALA A 53 3.12 2.93 -10.00
CA ALA A 53 3.55 2.35 -8.73
C ALA A 53 2.42 1.54 -8.09
N TYR A 54 1.20 2.05 -8.12
CA TYR A 54 0.04 1.34 -7.57
C TYR A 54 -0.25 0.06 -8.35
N GLU A 55 -0.11 0.12 -9.67
CA GLU A 55 -0.31 -1.06 -10.52
C GLU A 55 0.73 -2.14 -10.23
N GLU A 56 2.00 -1.76 -10.03
CA GLU A 56 3.03 -2.72 -9.67
C GLU A 56 2.74 -3.40 -8.34
N ILE A 57 2.21 -2.66 -7.36
CA ILE A 57 1.83 -3.26 -6.08
C ILE A 57 0.70 -4.27 -6.26
N ARG A 58 -0.31 -3.94 -7.07
CA ARG A 58 -1.42 -4.87 -7.33
C ARG A 58 -0.91 -6.18 -7.93
N ASN A 59 0.01 -6.09 -8.87
CA ASN A 59 0.60 -7.28 -9.50
C ASN A 59 1.43 -8.10 -8.51
N LYS A 60 2.18 -7.43 -7.64
CA LYS A 60 2.98 -8.13 -6.63
C LYS A 60 2.10 -8.81 -5.58
N VAL A 61 1.01 -8.16 -5.18
CA VAL A 61 0.03 -8.76 -4.26
C VAL A 61 -0.54 -10.04 -4.88
N ASP A 62 -0.96 -9.99 -6.14
CA ASP A 62 -1.50 -11.17 -6.82
C ASP A 62 -0.52 -12.32 -6.80
N SER A 63 0.75 -12.05 -7.11
CA SER A 63 1.80 -13.06 -7.09
C SER A 63 2.05 -13.61 -5.68
N TRP A 64 2.08 -12.73 -4.70
CA TRP A 64 2.35 -13.12 -3.32
C TRP A 64 1.25 -13.99 -2.75
N LEU A 65 -0.01 -13.66 -3.07
CA LEU A 65 -1.16 -14.41 -2.56
C LEU A 65 -1.26 -15.82 -3.15
N LYS A 66 -0.54 -16.11 -4.22
CA LYS A 66 -0.45 -17.45 -4.78
C LYS A 66 0.45 -18.37 -3.97
N LYS A 67 1.27 -17.84 -3.07
CA LYS A 67 2.12 -18.64 -2.21
C LYS A 67 1.26 -19.44 -1.22
N GLU A 68 1.71 -20.64 -0.88
CA GLU A 68 0.99 -21.47 0.05
C GLU A 68 1.49 -21.28 1.46
N TYR A 69 0.63 -20.73 2.31
CA TYR A 69 0.85 -20.59 3.75
C TYR A 69 -0.27 -21.35 4.43
N LYS A 70 0.07 -22.44 5.09
CA LYS A 70 -0.95 -23.25 5.77
C LYS A 70 -0.57 -23.50 7.22
N SER A 71 -1.55 -23.38 8.10
CA SER A 71 -1.41 -23.74 9.51
C SER A 71 -1.25 -25.26 9.64
N LYS A 72 -0.94 -25.71 10.85
CA LYS A 72 -0.87 -27.15 11.13
C LYS A 72 -2.18 -27.88 10.80
N SER A 73 -3.32 -27.18 10.87
CA SER A 73 -4.63 -27.74 10.52
C SER A 73 -4.88 -27.74 9.01
N GLY A 74 -3.95 -27.24 8.22
CA GLY A 74 -4.09 -27.17 6.76
C GLY A 74 -4.85 -25.95 6.25
N LYS A 75 -5.27 -25.07 7.13
CA LYS A 75 -5.99 -23.84 6.74
C LYS A 75 -5.05 -22.74 6.34
N SER A 76 -5.49 -21.92 5.40
CA SER A 76 -4.72 -20.77 4.89
C SER A 76 -4.44 -19.73 5.96
N LEU A 77 -3.29 -19.05 5.84
CA LEU A 77 -2.86 -18.00 6.75
C LEU A 77 -2.70 -16.70 5.98
N GLN A 78 -3.84 -16.12 5.58
CA GLN A 78 -3.86 -14.95 4.70
C GLN A 78 -3.33 -13.68 5.35
N VAL A 79 -3.64 -13.45 6.64
CA VAL A 79 -3.11 -12.28 7.35
C VAL A 79 -1.58 -12.34 7.41
N MET A 80 -1.04 -13.51 7.74
CA MET A 80 0.40 -13.70 7.80
C MET A 80 1.05 -13.42 6.44
N LYS A 81 0.40 -13.85 5.38
CA LYS A 81 0.88 -13.63 4.02
C LYS A 81 1.00 -12.14 3.72
N CYS A 82 0.01 -11.35 4.10
CA CYS A 82 0.03 -9.90 3.90
C CYS A 82 1.10 -9.21 4.74
N ILE A 83 1.26 -9.64 5.99
CA ILE A 83 2.29 -9.08 6.86
C ILE A 83 3.68 -9.35 6.27
N ASP A 84 3.92 -10.59 5.82
CA ASP A 84 5.20 -10.95 5.22
C ASP A 84 5.47 -10.19 3.92
N PHE A 85 4.43 -9.99 3.12
CA PHE A 85 4.56 -9.21 1.89
C PHE A 85 5.05 -7.79 2.19
N ILE A 86 4.42 -7.11 3.14
CA ILE A 86 4.80 -5.73 3.49
C ILE A 86 6.23 -5.69 4.02
N ASN A 87 6.63 -6.68 4.80
CA ASN A 87 7.96 -6.73 5.43
C ASN A 87 9.03 -7.33 4.52
N SER A 88 8.69 -7.79 3.34
CA SER A 88 9.63 -8.44 2.43
C SER A 88 10.62 -7.49 1.76
N GLY A 89 10.33 -6.18 1.80
CA GLY A 89 11.12 -5.19 1.07
C GLY A 89 10.63 -4.93 -0.34
N GLU A 90 9.66 -5.69 -0.85
CA GLU A 90 9.16 -5.48 -2.22
C GLU A 90 8.38 -4.17 -2.37
N VAL A 91 7.61 -3.80 -1.35
CA VAL A 91 6.88 -2.53 -1.37
C VAL A 91 7.86 -1.37 -1.39
N GLU A 92 8.90 -1.45 -0.56
CA GLU A 92 9.94 -0.41 -0.50
C GLU A 92 10.70 -0.29 -1.82
N LYS A 93 10.95 -1.38 -2.51
CA LYS A 93 11.61 -1.35 -3.83
C LYS A 93 10.77 -0.60 -4.85
N VAL A 94 9.46 -0.85 -4.87
CA VAL A 94 8.56 -0.14 -5.77
C VAL A 94 8.50 1.33 -5.39
N PHE A 95 8.37 1.63 -4.10
CA PHE A 95 8.34 3.02 -3.64
C PHE A 95 9.60 3.77 -4.08
N SER A 96 10.78 3.18 -3.86
CA SER A 96 12.05 3.82 -4.22
C SER A 96 12.16 4.12 -5.71
N LYS A 97 11.57 3.28 -6.54
CA LYS A 97 11.58 3.45 -7.99
C LYS A 97 10.75 4.65 -8.43
N TYR A 98 9.65 4.93 -7.72
CA TYR A 98 8.70 5.99 -8.09
C TYR A 98 8.64 7.12 -7.06
N ASP A 99 9.57 7.18 -6.14
CA ASP A 99 9.54 8.12 -5.01
C ASP A 99 9.28 9.56 -5.48
N PRO A 100 8.12 10.15 -5.13
CA PRO A 100 7.80 11.50 -5.57
C PRO A 100 8.63 12.58 -4.88
N CYS A 101 9.35 12.21 -3.83
CA CYS A 101 10.15 13.15 -3.05
C CYS A 101 11.55 13.37 -3.62
N LYS A 102 11.92 12.65 -4.68
CA LYS A 102 13.23 12.81 -5.31
C LYS A 102 13.39 14.13 -6.06
N ASN A 103 12.27 14.71 -6.52
CA ASN A 103 12.28 15.94 -7.31
C ASN A 103 11.37 16.98 -6.66
N LYS A 104 11.96 17.79 -5.80
CA LYS A 104 11.22 18.86 -5.10
C LYS A 104 10.55 19.83 -6.06
N GLU A 105 11.19 20.13 -7.17
CA GLU A 105 10.66 21.07 -8.16
C GLU A 105 9.37 20.60 -8.83
N ASN A 106 9.03 19.32 -8.73
CA ASN A 106 7.76 18.82 -9.26
C ASN A 106 6.57 19.14 -8.35
N TRP A 107 6.84 19.65 -7.16
CA TRP A 107 5.80 19.97 -6.19
C TRP A 107 5.41 21.43 -6.31
N LEU A 108 4.11 21.70 -6.40
CA LEU A 108 3.57 23.06 -6.53
C LEU A 108 3.61 23.82 -5.20
N ASP A 109 3.56 23.10 -4.09
CA ASP A 109 3.49 23.68 -2.75
C ASP A 109 4.63 23.14 -1.89
N ALA A 110 5.53 24.05 -1.47
CA ALA A 110 6.67 23.68 -0.65
C ALA A 110 6.28 23.14 0.73
N GLU A 111 5.19 23.66 1.29
CA GLU A 111 4.70 23.17 2.59
C GLU A 111 4.20 21.73 2.47
N GLU A 112 3.50 21.43 1.39
CA GLU A 112 3.00 20.09 1.14
C GLU A 112 4.18 19.13 0.93
N TYR A 113 5.20 19.55 0.19
CA TYR A 113 6.41 18.76 0.01
C TYR A 113 7.07 18.42 1.36
N ASP A 114 7.26 19.44 2.21
CA ASP A 114 7.88 19.23 3.51
C ASP A 114 7.08 18.25 4.38
N LYS A 115 5.76 18.34 4.31
CA LYS A 115 4.86 17.48 5.08
C LYS A 115 4.90 16.05 4.59
N ARG A 116 4.91 15.85 3.27
CA ARG A 116 4.80 14.51 2.66
C ARG A 116 6.13 13.80 2.48
N CYS A 117 7.23 14.51 2.52
CA CYS A 117 8.55 13.97 2.20
C CYS A 117 9.51 13.89 3.38
N ARG A 118 9.01 13.93 4.59
CA ARG A 118 9.84 13.79 5.79
C ARG A 118 9.92 12.36 6.27
#